data_5da7a24ba43f46cc25937a4ad74f0173
#
_entry.id   5da7a24ba43f46cc25937a4ad74f0173
#
_cell.length_a   1.000
_cell.length_b   1.000
_cell.length_c   1.000
_cell.angle_alpha   90.00
_cell.angle_beta   90.00
_cell.angle_gamma   90.00
#
_symmetry.space_group_name_H-M   'P 1'
#
loop_
_entity.id
_entity.type
_entity.pdbx_description
1 polymer ?
#
loop_
_entity_poly.entity_id
_entity_poly.type
_entity_poly.pdbx_seq_one_letter_code
_entity_poly.pdbx_strand_id
1 'polypeptide(L)' 'MNMDALKKALPAGIGSGILSWLLFSLFELLIDKKPMNETLFSTFNIIFLVVMSLVETFVYYRKFAKREKKDT' A
#
# COMPACT_ATOMS: atom_id res chain seq x y z
N MET A 1 -6.44 -0.19 21.32
CA MET A 1 -6.09 0.17 19.94
C MET A 1 -6.00 1.68 19.81
N ASN A 2 -4.92 2.17 19.24
CA ASN A 2 -4.71 3.61 19.10
C ASN A 2 -5.39 4.13 17.83
N MET A 3 -6.54 4.78 18.00
CA MET A 3 -7.33 5.26 16.86
C MET A 3 -6.65 6.41 16.10
N ASP A 4 -5.88 7.23 16.81
CA ASP A 4 -5.15 8.33 16.15
C ASP A 4 -4.05 7.80 15.25
N ALA A 5 -3.30 6.81 15.72
CA ALA A 5 -2.29 6.15 14.92
C ALA A 5 -2.91 5.46 13.71
N LEU A 6 -4.05 4.81 13.89
CA LEU A 6 -4.77 4.15 12.80
C LEU A 6 -5.24 5.15 11.76
N LYS A 7 -5.81 6.27 12.19
CA LYS A 7 -6.27 7.33 11.29
C LYS A 7 -5.14 7.92 10.45
N LYS A 8 -3.95 8.03 11.03
CA LYS A 8 -2.76 8.49 10.30
C LYS A 8 -2.19 7.41 9.40
N ALA A 9 -2.23 6.16 9.84
CA ALA A 9 -1.67 5.04 9.10
C ALA A 9 -2.50 4.68 7.86
N LEU A 10 -3.83 4.81 7.93
CA LEU A 10 -4.70 4.45 6.82
C LEU A 10 -4.35 5.18 5.52
N PRO A 11 -4.33 6.53 5.47
CA PRO A 11 -4.00 7.22 4.22
C PRO A 11 -2.57 6.95 3.78
N ALA A 12 -1.62 6.86 4.72
CA ALA A 12 -0.24 6.56 4.39
C ALA A 12 -0.09 5.16 3.79
N GLY A 13 -0.75 4.16 4.41
CA GLY A 13 -0.71 2.78 3.92
C GLY A 13 -1.37 2.62 2.57
N ILE A 14 -2.54 3.22 2.38
CA ILE A 14 -3.26 3.18 1.11
C ILE A 14 -2.44 3.88 0.02
N GLY A 15 -1.89 5.06 0.32
CA GLY A 15 -1.06 5.80 -0.63
C GLY A 15 0.17 5.02 -1.05
N SER A 16 0.89 4.43 -0.09
CA SER A 16 2.05 3.59 -0.38
C SER A 16 1.67 2.34 -1.17
N GLY A 17 0.52 1.74 -0.84
CA GLY A 17 0.01 0.58 -1.58
C GLY A 17 -0.28 0.93 -3.04
N ILE A 18 -0.91 2.07 -3.27
CA ILE A 18 -1.19 2.54 -4.62
C ILE A 18 0.10 2.80 -5.39
N LEU A 19 1.08 3.44 -4.75
CA LEU A 19 2.38 3.69 -5.37
C LEU A 19 3.08 2.39 -5.75
N SER A 20 3.10 1.41 -4.85
CA SER A 20 3.70 0.10 -5.11
C SER A 20 2.99 -0.60 -6.26
N TRP A 21 1.67 -0.54 -6.28
CA TRP A 21 0.85 -1.13 -7.34
C TRP A 21 1.15 -0.47 -8.69
N LEU A 22 1.24 0.86 -8.73
CA LEU A 22 1.57 1.59 -9.95
C LEU A 22 2.96 1.22 -10.46
N LEU A 23 3.95 1.17 -9.58
CA LEU A 23 5.31 0.80 -9.94
C LEU A 23 5.37 -0.61 -10.48
N PHE A 24 4.70 -1.54 -9.81
CA PHE A 24 4.66 -2.94 -10.24
C PHE A 24 3.99 -3.08 -11.60
N SER A 25 2.87 -2.38 -11.81
CA SER A 25 2.15 -2.40 -13.07
C SER A 25 2.98 -1.81 -14.20
N LEU A 26 3.68 -0.71 -13.93
CA LEU A 26 4.58 -0.09 -14.90
C LEU A 26 5.71 -1.04 -15.28
N PHE A 27 6.25 -1.75 -14.31
CA PHE A 27 7.32 -2.73 -14.53
C PHE A 27 6.85 -3.87 -15.45
N GLU A 28 5.64 -4.38 -15.20
CA GLU A 28 5.04 -5.42 -16.07
C GLU A 28 4.83 -4.92 -17.48
N LEU A 29 4.37 -3.68 -17.64
CA LEU A 29 4.18 -3.07 -18.94
C LEU A 29 5.47 -3.02 -19.75
N LEU A 30 6.58 -2.67 -19.08
CA LEU A 30 7.88 -2.57 -19.73
C LEU A 30 8.44 -3.94 -20.12
N ILE A 31 8.21 -4.95 -19.28
CA ILE A 31 8.75 -6.29 -19.50
C ILE A 31 7.88 -7.10 -20.46
N ASP A 32 6.58 -7.15 -20.21
CA ASP A 32 5.65 -8.02 -20.94
C ASP A 32 4.96 -7.34 -22.12
N LYS A 33 5.07 -6.02 -22.22
CA LYS A 33 4.43 -5.20 -23.28
C LYS A 33 2.93 -5.42 -23.38
N LYS A 34 2.28 -5.70 -22.27
CA LYS A 34 0.83 -5.88 -22.23
C LYS A 34 0.09 -4.54 -22.24
N PRO A 35 -1.16 -4.49 -22.73
CA PRO A 35 -1.95 -3.27 -22.63
C PRO A 35 -2.13 -2.82 -21.19
N MET A 36 -2.11 -1.50 -20.98
CA MET A 36 -2.24 -0.93 -19.65
C MET A 36 -3.51 -1.40 -18.93
N ASN A 37 -4.62 -1.50 -19.67
CA ASN A 37 -5.90 -1.92 -19.11
C ASN A 37 -5.81 -3.32 -18.50
N GLU A 38 -5.19 -4.26 -19.21
CA GLU A 38 -5.06 -5.64 -18.73
C GLU A 38 -4.12 -5.74 -17.54
N THR A 39 -3.04 -4.94 -17.55
CA THR A 39 -2.06 -4.95 -16.47
C THR A 39 -2.63 -4.36 -15.19
N LEU A 40 -3.27 -3.18 -15.28
CA LEU A 40 -3.81 -2.48 -14.11
C LEU A 40 -4.99 -3.22 -13.48
N PHE A 41 -5.86 -3.81 -14.32
CA PHE A 41 -7.06 -4.48 -13.85
C PHE A 41 -6.93 -6.00 -13.78
N SER A 42 -5.70 -6.50 -13.88
CA SER A 42 -5.44 -7.91 -13.68
C SER A 42 -5.83 -8.31 -12.25
N THR A 43 -6.47 -9.48 -12.11
CA THR A 43 -6.87 -10.00 -10.81
C THR A 43 -5.67 -10.06 -9.86
N PHE A 44 -4.52 -10.50 -10.37
CA PHE A 44 -3.30 -10.57 -9.57
C PHE A 44 -2.87 -9.18 -9.05
N ASN A 45 -2.91 -8.17 -9.92
CA ASN A 45 -2.50 -6.82 -9.55
C ASN A 45 -3.46 -6.19 -8.56
N ILE A 46 -4.75 -6.48 -8.68
CA ILE A 46 -5.76 -5.99 -7.72
C ILE A 46 -5.53 -6.63 -6.35
N ILE A 47 -5.27 -7.93 -6.33
CA ILE A 47 -4.95 -8.64 -5.08
C ILE A 47 -3.68 -8.07 -4.47
N PHE A 48 -2.66 -7.81 -5.29
CA PHE A 48 -1.42 -7.21 -4.84
C PHE A 48 -1.66 -5.84 -4.20
N LEU A 49 -2.49 -5.01 -4.83
CA LEU A 49 -2.83 -3.69 -4.30
C LEU A 49 -3.48 -3.79 -2.91
N VAL A 50 -4.47 -4.67 -2.77
CA VAL A 50 -5.17 -4.86 -1.50
C VAL A 50 -4.22 -5.37 -0.42
N VAL A 51 -3.44 -6.42 -0.73
CA VAL A 51 -2.51 -7.01 0.22
C VAL A 51 -1.44 -6.00 0.65
N MET A 52 -0.85 -5.30 -0.31
CA MET A 52 0.19 -4.31 0.00
C MET A 52 -0.35 -3.13 0.80
N SER A 53 -1.56 -2.68 0.49
CA SER A 53 -2.20 -1.61 1.27
C SER A 53 -2.40 -2.03 2.72
N LEU A 54 -2.86 -3.25 2.95
CA LEU A 54 -3.05 -3.78 4.29
C LEU A 54 -1.73 -3.91 5.05
N VAL A 55 -0.71 -4.48 4.40
CA VAL A 55 0.60 -4.67 5.02
C VAL A 55 1.22 -3.32 5.37
N GLU A 56 1.19 -2.36 4.46
CA GLU A 56 1.78 -1.05 4.69
C GLU A 56 1.00 -0.26 5.74
N THR A 57 -0.32 -0.36 5.74
CA THR A 57 -1.13 0.25 6.80
C THR A 57 -0.75 -0.29 8.17
N PHE A 58 -0.55 -1.61 8.28
CA PHE A 58 -0.13 -2.24 9.52
C PHE A 58 1.25 -1.74 9.96
N VAL A 59 2.20 -1.65 9.02
CA VAL A 59 3.55 -1.16 9.31
C VAL A 59 3.52 0.29 9.81
N TYR A 60 2.77 1.15 9.11
CA TYR A 60 2.65 2.55 9.52
C TYR A 60 1.93 2.69 10.85
N TYR A 61 0.91 1.88 11.08
CA TYR A 61 0.22 1.88 12.37
C TYR A 61 1.19 1.58 13.50
N ARG A 62 2.03 0.56 13.34
CA ARG A 62 3.01 0.21 14.36
C ARG A 62 4.02 1.34 14.59
N LYS A 63 4.46 1.99 13.53
CA LYS A 63 5.39 3.12 13.64
C LYS A 63 4.78 4.28 14.41
N PHE A 64 3.57 4.66 14.08
CA PHE A 64 2.90 5.78 14.74
C PHE A 64 2.55 5.45 16.18
N ALA A 65 2.12 4.22 16.45
CA ALA A 65 1.83 3.79 17.81
C ALA A 65 3.09 3.78 18.68
N LYS A 66 4.22 3.37 18.12
CA LYS A 66 5.50 3.41 18.82
C LYS A 66 5.93 4.84 19.14
N ARG A 67 5.73 5.77 18.20
CA ARG A 67 6.08 7.18 18.41
C ARG A 67 5.30 7.79 19.55
N GLU A 68 4.00 7.51 19.61
CA GLU A 68 3.15 8.03 20.68
C GLU A 68 3.54 7.48 22.04
N LYS A 69 3.96 6.22 22.10
CA LYS A 69 4.44 5.61 23.35
C LYS A 69 5.74 6.23 23.82
N LYS A 70 6.60 6.68 22.91
CA LYS A 70 7.88 7.32 23.28
C LYS A 70 7.69 8.72 23.85
N ASP A 71 6.65 9.42 23.44
CA ASP A 71 6.38 10.78 23.87
C ASP A 71 5.66 10.83 25.22
N THR A 72 5.24 9.71 25.74
CA THR A 72 4.63 9.59 27.05
C THR A 72 5.59 8.94 28.04
#